data_51803624a61cbe6b33415f9ba3e14a49
#
_entry.id   51803624a61cbe6b33415f9ba3e14a49
#
_cell.length_a   1.000
_cell.length_b   1.000
_cell.length_c   1.000
_cell.angle_alpha   90.00
_cell.angle_beta   90.00
_cell.angle_gamma   90.00
#
_symmetry.space_group_name_H-M   'P 1'
#
loop_
_entity.id
_entity.type
_entity.pdbx_description
1 polymer ?
#
loop_
_entity_poly.entity_id
_entity_poly.type
_entity_poly.pdbx_seq_one_letter_code
_entity_poly.pdbx_strand_id
1 'polypeptide(L)'
;LKLKAAFYGLLLAAGTAAPAFAHPHVFVDARLEVVADDNGNVTALQNVWRFDEFFSSSVILDYDANLDNQLTGDELTDIGETVRQSLAEYNYYTQITADGEDVKLAKPDVIHADMVDGQLLLFFAARPENPLPLSGHLTFGVYDPTMYTAIDFRNDSDLVTQSDAFDKCTKTVLRPDADEILSENANSLTDAFFNDPTDMSKLFATKLDIKCD
;
A
#
# COMPACT_ATOMS: atom_id res chain seq x y z
N LEU A 1 -63.57 -1.10 15.24
CA LEU A 1 -62.95 -2.12 14.35
C LEU A 1 -62.02 -1.51 13.30
N LYS A 2 -61.18 -0.47 13.61
CA LYS A 2 -60.25 0.16 12.65
C LYS A 2 -58.86 0.47 13.22
N LEU A 3 -58.48 -0.05 14.40
CA LEU A 3 -57.21 0.26 15.05
C LEU A 3 -56.17 -0.88 15.05
N LYS A 4 -56.48 -2.03 14.46
CA LYS A 4 -55.57 -3.20 14.44
C LYS A 4 -54.78 -3.35 13.13
N ALA A 5 -55.09 -2.58 12.09
CA ALA A 5 -54.38 -2.68 10.79
C ALA A 5 -53.15 -1.76 10.69
N ALA A 6 -52.98 -0.79 11.59
CA ALA A 6 -51.82 0.13 11.55
C ALA A 6 -50.57 -0.39 12.26
N PHE A 7 -50.65 -1.49 13.03
CA PHE A 7 -49.53 -2.00 13.82
C PHE A 7 -48.68 -3.06 13.07
N TYR A 8 -49.22 -3.64 12.00
CA TYR A 8 -48.49 -4.66 11.19
C TYR A 8 -47.62 -4.07 10.06
N GLY A 9 -47.80 -2.78 9.74
CA GLY A 9 -47.03 -2.12 8.68
C GLY A 9 -45.68 -1.59 9.13
N LEU A 10 -45.37 -1.54 10.45
CA LEU A 10 -44.14 -0.95 10.98
C LEU A 10 -43.05 -1.97 11.30
N LEU A 11 -43.35 -3.27 11.20
CA LEU A 11 -42.41 -4.36 11.55
C LEU A 11 -41.65 -4.95 10.36
N LEU A 12 -41.94 -4.50 9.13
CA LEU A 12 -41.27 -5.02 7.93
C LEU A 12 -40.12 -4.16 7.40
N ALA A 13 -39.78 -3.05 8.06
CA ALA A 13 -38.68 -2.16 7.64
C ALA A 13 -37.34 -2.38 8.41
N ALA A 14 -37.28 -3.42 9.26
CA ALA A 14 -36.07 -3.78 9.98
C ALA A 14 -35.37 -4.96 9.27
N GLY A 15 -35.04 -4.81 8.01
CA GLY A 15 -34.45 -5.90 7.24
C GLY A 15 -33.33 -5.43 6.33
N THR A 16 -32.15 -5.97 6.59
CA THR A 16 -30.94 -6.01 5.75
C THR A 16 -30.14 -4.72 5.66
N ALA A 17 -29.57 -4.29 6.79
CA ALA A 17 -28.29 -3.61 6.68
C ALA A 17 -27.25 -4.66 6.23
N ALA A 18 -26.96 -4.73 4.93
CA ALA A 18 -25.80 -5.45 4.46
C ALA A 18 -24.57 -4.79 5.12
N PRO A 19 -23.58 -5.56 5.61
CA PRO A 19 -22.34 -4.98 6.10
C PRO A 19 -21.75 -4.14 4.97
N ALA A 20 -21.69 -2.83 5.18
CA ALA A 20 -20.96 -1.93 4.30
C ALA A 20 -19.48 -2.16 4.62
N PHE A 21 -18.72 -2.73 3.69
CA PHE A 21 -17.27 -2.72 3.78
C PHE A 21 -16.83 -1.27 3.67
N ALA A 22 -16.30 -0.73 4.78
CA ALA A 22 -15.92 0.68 4.88
C ALA A 22 -14.46 0.94 4.43
N HIS A 23 -13.74 -0.05 3.97
CA HIS A 23 -12.35 0.03 3.51
C HIS A 23 -12.22 -0.41 2.05
N PRO A 24 -11.29 0.17 1.27
CA PRO A 24 -10.32 1.23 1.61
C PRO A 24 -10.93 2.65 1.55
N HIS A 25 -10.25 3.62 2.21
CA HIS A 25 -10.63 5.04 2.20
C HIS A 25 -9.71 5.91 1.35
N VAL A 26 -8.49 5.43 1.07
CA VAL A 26 -7.46 6.11 0.30
C VAL A 26 -7.02 5.22 -0.84
N PHE A 27 -6.83 5.78 -2.03
CA PHE A 27 -6.37 5.05 -3.20
C PHE A 27 -5.05 5.64 -3.69
N VAL A 28 -4.09 4.76 -3.95
CA VAL A 28 -2.74 5.11 -4.37
C VAL A 28 -2.36 4.36 -5.63
N ASP A 29 -1.97 5.09 -6.67
CA ASP A 29 -1.24 4.54 -7.79
C ASP A 29 0.25 4.53 -7.44
N ALA A 30 0.84 3.35 -7.34
CA ALA A 30 2.22 3.16 -6.93
C ALA A 30 3.14 2.81 -8.10
N ARG A 31 4.41 3.21 -7.97
CA ARG A 31 5.53 2.70 -8.74
C ARG A 31 6.63 2.30 -7.77
N LEU A 32 7.21 1.13 -7.97
CA LEU A 32 8.32 0.61 -7.19
C LEU A 32 9.50 0.28 -8.12
N GLU A 33 10.67 0.82 -7.80
CA GLU A 33 11.91 0.50 -8.49
C GLU A 33 12.89 -0.13 -7.49
N VAL A 34 13.26 -1.38 -7.75
CA VAL A 34 14.23 -2.12 -6.94
C VAL A 34 15.62 -1.91 -7.53
N VAL A 35 16.50 -1.31 -6.73
CA VAL A 35 17.86 -0.95 -7.13
C VAL A 35 18.85 -1.90 -6.49
N ALA A 36 19.81 -2.42 -7.29
CA ALA A 36 20.93 -3.20 -6.78
C ALA A 36 22.27 -2.55 -7.17
N ASP A 37 23.30 -2.83 -6.36
CA ASP A 37 24.67 -2.42 -6.66
C ASP A 37 25.39 -3.42 -7.59
N ASP A 38 26.59 -3.06 -8.01
CA ASP A 38 27.42 -3.90 -8.88
C ASP A 38 27.90 -5.20 -8.21
N ASN A 39 27.81 -5.29 -6.88
CA ASN A 39 28.11 -6.49 -6.10
C ASN A 39 26.91 -7.43 -6.02
N GLY A 40 25.77 -7.04 -6.58
CA GLY A 40 24.52 -7.81 -6.54
C GLY A 40 23.80 -7.75 -5.18
N ASN A 41 23.89 -6.63 -4.46
CA ASN A 41 23.07 -6.42 -3.29
C ASN A 41 21.95 -5.40 -3.58
N VAL A 42 20.75 -5.67 -3.09
CA VAL A 42 19.66 -4.69 -3.11
C VAL A 42 20.00 -3.53 -2.18
N THR A 43 20.05 -2.33 -2.73
CA THR A 43 20.48 -1.12 -2.02
C THR A 43 19.32 -0.16 -1.71
N ALA A 44 18.28 -0.19 -2.52
CA ALA A 44 17.12 0.68 -2.33
C ALA A 44 15.87 0.13 -3.02
N LEU A 45 14.72 0.48 -2.45
CA LEU A 45 13.39 0.38 -3.04
C LEU A 45 12.88 1.80 -3.19
N GLN A 46 12.89 2.33 -4.41
CA GLN A 46 12.42 3.68 -4.69
C GLN A 46 10.90 3.62 -4.89
N ASN A 47 10.18 4.28 -4.02
CA ASN A 47 8.73 4.37 -4.02
C ASN A 47 8.29 5.71 -4.61
N VAL A 48 7.30 5.67 -5.49
CA VAL A 48 6.53 6.83 -5.94
C VAL A 48 5.06 6.49 -5.74
N TRP A 49 4.36 7.30 -4.95
CA TRP A 49 2.94 7.12 -4.66
C TRP A 49 2.18 8.34 -5.11
N ARG A 50 1.18 8.13 -5.94
CA ARG A 50 0.24 9.16 -6.36
C ARG A 50 -1.10 8.88 -5.72
N PHE A 51 -1.58 9.80 -4.91
CA PHE A 51 -2.85 9.68 -4.21
C PHE A 51 -4.03 10.12 -5.07
N ASP A 52 -5.20 9.61 -4.76
CA ASP A 52 -6.44 10.04 -5.39
C ASP A 52 -6.76 11.51 -5.10
N GLU A 53 -7.62 12.11 -5.94
CA GLU A 53 -7.98 13.53 -5.87
C GLU A 53 -8.74 13.89 -4.58
N PHE A 54 -9.56 12.97 -4.07
CA PHE A 54 -10.35 13.23 -2.86
C PHE A 54 -9.45 13.32 -1.64
N PHE A 55 -8.56 12.33 -1.45
CA PHE A 55 -7.58 12.35 -0.37
C PHE A 55 -6.65 13.54 -0.50
N SER A 56 -6.15 13.83 -1.71
CA SER A 56 -5.26 14.97 -1.97
C SER A 56 -5.91 16.31 -1.61
N SER A 57 -7.21 16.46 -1.89
CA SER A 57 -7.97 17.66 -1.51
C SER A 57 -8.10 17.80 0.00
N SER A 58 -8.27 16.70 0.74
CA SER A 58 -8.31 16.74 2.21
C SER A 58 -6.96 17.13 2.81
N VAL A 59 -5.86 16.66 2.22
CA VAL A 59 -4.51 17.04 2.66
C VAL A 59 -4.25 18.53 2.46
N ILE A 60 -4.73 19.13 1.37
CA ILE A 60 -4.65 20.60 1.19
C ILE A 60 -5.38 21.31 2.33
N LEU A 61 -6.59 20.89 2.68
CA LEU A 61 -7.35 21.52 3.77
C LEU A 61 -6.66 21.41 5.13
N ASP A 62 -5.93 20.34 5.37
CA ASP A 62 -5.28 20.07 6.66
C ASP A 62 -3.91 20.75 6.80
N TYR A 63 -3.19 20.96 5.69
CA TYR A 63 -1.80 21.42 5.69
C TYR A 63 -1.58 22.83 5.10
N ASP A 64 -2.58 23.43 4.44
CA ASP A 64 -2.50 24.81 3.91
C ASP A 64 -2.53 25.84 5.04
N ALA A 65 -1.37 26.12 5.61
CA ALA A 65 -1.23 26.99 6.75
C ALA A 65 -1.44 28.47 6.40
N ASN A 66 -1.16 28.86 5.16
CA ASN A 66 -1.25 30.23 4.69
C ASN A 66 -2.60 30.56 4.01
N LEU A 67 -3.45 29.54 3.80
CA LEU A 67 -4.80 29.63 3.20
C LEU A 67 -4.79 30.11 1.74
N ASP A 68 -3.76 29.74 0.97
CA ASP A 68 -3.68 30.08 -0.45
C ASP A 68 -4.16 28.96 -1.38
N ASN A 69 -4.65 27.86 -0.82
CA ASN A 69 -5.09 26.63 -1.49
C ASN A 69 -4.00 25.93 -2.30
N GLN A 70 -2.75 26.11 -1.92
CA GLN A 70 -1.60 25.43 -2.51
C GLN A 70 -0.72 24.90 -1.39
N LEU A 71 -0.11 23.74 -1.58
CA LEU A 71 0.89 23.21 -0.67
C LEU A 71 2.28 23.44 -1.26
N THR A 72 3.12 24.19 -0.55
CA THR A 72 4.47 24.57 -0.99
C THR A 72 5.47 24.54 0.16
N GLY A 73 6.76 24.49 -0.15
CA GLY A 73 7.84 24.69 0.81
C GLY A 73 7.73 23.89 2.10
N ASP A 74 7.52 24.60 3.21
CA ASP A 74 7.47 24.00 4.55
C ASP A 74 6.24 23.08 4.73
N GLU A 75 5.11 23.40 4.10
CA GLU A 75 3.89 22.60 4.18
C GLU A 75 4.08 21.18 3.58
N LEU A 76 4.75 21.11 2.41
CA LEU A 76 5.12 19.82 1.80
C LEU A 76 6.17 19.09 2.65
N THR A 77 7.08 19.81 3.28
CA THR A 77 8.07 19.23 4.19
C THR A 77 7.40 18.61 5.41
N ASP A 78 6.42 19.29 5.99
CA ASP A 78 5.66 18.81 7.15
C ASP A 78 4.83 17.56 6.82
N ILE A 79 4.24 17.50 5.61
CA ILE A 79 3.56 16.28 5.13
C ILE A 79 4.54 15.11 5.07
N GLY A 80 5.70 15.30 4.43
CA GLY A 80 6.70 14.26 4.30
C GLY A 80 7.19 13.74 5.66
N GLU A 81 7.43 14.63 6.63
CA GLU A 81 7.85 14.27 7.98
C GLU A 81 6.73 13.55 8.76
N THR A 82 5.48 14.03 8.64
CA THR A 82 4.31 13.38 9.26
C THR A 82 4.15 11.96 8.77
N VAL A 83 4.22 11.75 7.45
CA VAL A 83 4.14 10.41 6.85
C VAL A 83 5.32 9.53 7.31
N ARG A 84 6.54 10.09 7.34
CA ARG A 84 7.74 9.37 7.77
C ARG A 84 7.64 8.89 9.22
N GLN A 85 6.97 9.64 10.09
CA GLN A 85 6.73 9.24 11.47
C GLN A 85 5.59 8.23 11.58
N SER A 86 4.48 8.48 10.92
CA SER A 86 3.26 7.67 11.02
C SER A 86 3.42 6.26 10.45
N LEU A 87 4.18 6.11 9.35
CA LEU A 87 4.37 4.82 8.69
C LEU A 87 5.55 4.00 9.25
N ALA A 88 6.26 4.51 10.25
CA ALA A 88 7.44 3.83 10.79
C ALA A 88 7.12 2.44 11.39
N GLU A 89 5.99 2.30 12.06
CA GLU A 89 5.53 1.03 12.65
C GLU A 89 4.96 0.04 11.61
N TYR A 90 4.64 0.53 10.41
CA TYR A 90 4.08 -0.25 9.30
C TYR A 90 5.13 -0.54 8.21
N ASN A 91 6.42 -0.43 8.54
CA ASN A 91 7.52 -0.66 7.60
C ASN A 91 7.41 0.18 6.31
N TYR A 92 6.84 1.38 6.41
CA TYR A 92 6.57 2.30 5.29
C TYR A 92 5.75 1.66 4.16
N TYR A 93 4.83 0.76 4.51
CA TYR A 93 4.04 -0.06 3.58
C TYR A 93 4.88 -0.82 2.55
N THR A 94 6.21 -0.82 2.69
CA THR A 94 7.14 -1.49 1.80
C THR A 94 7.59 -2.81 2.41
N GLN A 95 7.45 -3.90 1.68
CA GLN A 95 7.73 -5.24 2.16
C GLN A 95 8.75 -5.94 1.26
N ILE A 96 9.70 -6.61 1.88
CA ILE A 96 10.64 -7.51 1.22
C ILE A 96 10.59 -8.84 1.95
N THR A 97 10.55 -9.95 1.20
CA THR A 97 10.86 -11.26 1.76
C THR A 97 12.07 -11.87 1.07
N ALA A 98 12.89 -12.60 1.80
CA ALA A 98 13.99 -13.40 1.28
C ALA A 98 13.78 -14.87 1.73
N ASP A 99 13.60 -15.77 0.77
CA ASP A 99 13.28 -17.18 1.00
C ASP A 99 12.09 -17.39 1.97
N GLY A 100 11.12 -16.46 1.92
CA GLY A 100 9.91 -16.47 2.75
C GLY A 100 10.00 -15.73 4.08
N GLU A 101 11.19 -15.27 4.48
CA GLU A 101 11.40 -14.52 5.72
C GLU A 101 11.35 -13.01 5.47
N ASP A 102 10.69 -12.27 6.36
CA ASP A 102 10.57 -10.81 6.24
C ASP A 102 11.93 -10.12 6.45
N VAL A 103 12.28 -9.20 5.56
CA VAL A 103 13.49 -8.39 5.62
C VAL A 103 13.17 -7.05 6.28
N LYS A 104 13.93 -6.70 7.33
CA LYS A 104 13.79 -5.40 8.00
C LYS A 104 14.34 -4.26 7.16
N LEU A 105 13.60 -3.16 7.16
CA LEU A 105 13.97 -1.92 6.48
C LEU A 105 14.45 -0.87 7.47
N ALA A 106 15.47 -0.15 7.06
CA ALA A 106 15.92 1.04 7.76
C ALA A 106 14.89 2.17 7.54
N LYS A 107 14.78 3.05 8.54
CA LYS A 107 13.96 4.26 8.43
C LYS A 107 14.44 5.11 7.25
N PRO A 108 13.57 5.52 6.31
CA PRO A 108 13.94 6.48 5.26
C PRO A 108 14.50 7.78 5.84
N ASP A 109 15.55 8.31 5.24
CA ASP A 109 16.13 9.59 5.64
C ASP A 109 15.12 10.72 5.52
N VAL A 110 14.36 10.69 4.42
CA VAL A 110 13.34 11.67 4.07
C VAL A 110 12.23 11.03 3.25
N ILE A 111 11.00 11.52 3.42
CA ILE A 111 9.89 11.31 2.48
C ILE A 111 9.58 12.68 1.90
N HIS A 112 9.76 12.83 0.58
CA HIS A 112 9.41 14.04 -0.13
C HIS A 112 7.94 14.00 -0.52
N ALA A 113 7.25 15.10 -0.30
CA ALA A 113 5.91 15.33 -0.80
C ALA A 113 5.94 16.41 -1.90
N ASP A 114 5.06 16.27 -2.88
CA ASP A 114 4.84 17.25 -3.94
C ASP A 114 3.37 17.24 -4.38
N MET A 115 2.93 18.31 -5.02
CA MET A 115 1.59 18.40 -5.61
C MET A 115 1.72 18.51 -7.13
N VAL A 116 1.17 17.54 -7.85
CA VAL A 116 1.17 17.52 -9.32
C VAL A 116 -0.25 17.33 -9.81
N ASP A 117 -0.73 18.29 -10.62
CA ASP A 117 -2.09 18.28 -11.18
C ASP A 117 -3.20 18.12 -10.11
N GLY A 118 -2.99 18.70 -8.92
CA GLY A 118 -3.94 18.63 -7.79
C GLY A 118 -3.90 17.33 -7.01
N GLN A 119 -2.98 16.43 -7.31
CA GLN A 119 -2.77 15.17 -6.59
C GLN A 119 -1.48 15.19 -5.79
N LEU A 120 -1.55 14.68 -4.55
CA LEU A 120 -0.37 14.48 -3.71
C LEU A 120 0.49 13.35 -4.27
N LEU A 121 1.79 13.60 -4.37
CA LEU A 121 2.82 12.60 -4.66
C LEU A 121 3.77 12.47 -3.48
N LEU A 122 4.13 11.24 -3.15
CA LEU A 122 5.20 10.95 -2.20
C LEU A 122 6.33 10.20 -2.90
N PHE A 123 7.57 10.58 -2.56
CA PHE A 123 8.79 9.96 -3.09
C PHE A 123 9.72 9.61 -1.94
N PHE A 124 10.13 8.36 -1.85
CA PHE A 124 11.11 7.94 -0.86
C PHE A 124 11.84 6.67 -1.25
N ALA A 125 13.00 6.44 -0.63
CA ALA A 125 13.75 5.21 -0.76
C ALA A 125 13.73 4.44 0.57
N ALA A 126 13.14 3.25 0.57
CA ALA A 126 13.30 2.27 1.64
C ALA A 126 14.58 1.45 1.38
N ARG A 127 15.31 1.05 2.43
CA ARG A 127 16.55 0.30 2.31
C ARG A 127 16.54 -0.87 3.28
N PRO A 128 17.04 -2.06 2.90
CA PRO A 128 17.30 -3.12 3.86
C PRO A 128 18.24 -2.64 4.98
N GLU A 129 17.95 -3.00 6.23
CA GLU A 129 18.86 -2.69 7.37
C GLU A 129 20.21 -3.39 7.24
N ASN A 130 20.22 -4.56 6.65
CA ASN A 130 21.42 -5.37 6.42
C ASN A 130 21.62 -5.62 4.92
N PRO A 131 22.84 -5.94 4.46
CA PRO A 131 23.08 -6.33 3.09
C PRO A 131 22.12 -7.44 2.64
N LEU A 132 21.43 -7.22 1.53
CA LEU A 132 20.48 -8.16 0.94
C LEU A 132 20.99 -8.61 -0.43
N PRO A 133 21.65 -9.78 -0.54
CA PRO A 133 22.17 -10.26 -1.81
C PRO A 133 21.04 -10.69 -2.75
N LEU A 134 21.23 -10.50 -4.05
CA LEU A 134 20.39 -11.04 -5.11
C LEU A 134 20.69 -12.53 -5.29
N SER A 135 20.12 -13.34 -4.41
CA SER A 135 20.25 -14.80 -4.43
C SER A 135 18.99 -15.44 -3.86
N GLY A 136 18.69 -16.68 -4.28
CA GLY A 136 17.51 -17.38 -3.82
C GLY A 136 16.20 -16.74 -4.32
N HIS A 137 15.19 -16.70 -3.48
CA HIS A 137 13.85 -16.21 -3.81
C HIS A 137 13.54 -14.92 -3.03
N LEU A 138 13.40 -13.82 -3.75
CA LEU A 138 13.07 -12.51 -3.20
C LEU A 138 11.69 -12.06 -3.68
N THR A 139 10.87 -11.47 -2.79
CA THR A 139 9.64 -10.78 -3.19
C THR A 139 9.66 -9.35 -2.70
N PHE A 140 9.10 -8.45 -3.51
CA PHE A 140 9.00 -7.04 -3.22
C PHE A 140 7.57 -6.58 -3.43
N GLY A 141 7.00 -5.86 -2.48
CA GLY A 141 5.64 -5.37 -2.57
C GLY A 141 5.42 -4.09 -1.77
N VAL A 142 4.33 -3.42 -2.08
CA VAL A 142 3.87 -2.25 -1.33
C VAL A 142 2.40 -2.45 -1.01
N TYR A 143 2.05 -2.47 0.26
CA TYR A 143 0.67 -2.59 0.72
C TYR A 143 0.50 -2.10 2.15
N ASP A 144 -0.68 -1.58 2.43
CA ASP A 144 -1.08 -1.18 3.77
C ASP A 144 -1.58 -2.40 4.56
N PRO A 145 -0.90 -2.82 5.64
CA PRO A 145 -1.34 -3.94 6.45
C PRO A 145 -2.69 -3.71 7.14
N THR A 146 -3.14 -2.47 7.27
CA THR A 146 -4.43 -2.13 7.89
C THR A 146 -5.59 -2.12 6.89
N MET A 147 -5.32 -2.27 5.59
CA MET A 147 -6.28 -2.20 4.48
C MET A 147 -6.99 -0.83 4.35
N TYR A 148 -6.54 0.20 5.08
CA TYR A 148 -7.11 1.54 5.00
C TYR A 148 -6.79 2.21 3.65
N THR A 149 -5.58 1.96 3.13
CA THR A 149 -5.10 2.45 1.85
C THR A 149 -5.03 1.31 0.83
N ALA A 150 -5.74 1.43 -0.28
CA ALA A 150 -5.53 0.56 -1.44
C ALA A 150 -4.34 1.09 -2.25
N ILE A 151 -3.30 0.29 -2.34
CA ILE A 151 -2.10 0.61 -3.13
C ILE A 151 -2.07 -0.32 -4.33
N ASP A 152 -2.15 0.22 -5.53
CA ASP A 152 -2.17 -0.54 -6.78
C ASP A 152 -1.02 -0.14 -7.72
N PHE A 153 -0.55 -1.13 -8.49
CA PHE A 153 0.35 -0.97 -9.61
C PHE A 153 -0.46 -1.18 -10.89
N ARG A 154 -0.78 -0.11 -11.61
CA ARG A 154 -1.68 -0.17 -12.77
C ARG A 154 -1.16 -1.11 -13.86
N ASN A 155 0.17 -1.17 -14.03
CA ASN A 155 0.83 -1.98 -15.04
C ASN A 155 2.02 -2.73 -14.43
N ASP A 156 2.45 -3.82 -15.06
CA ASP A 156 3.65 -4.53 -14.65
C ASP A 156 4.92 -3.68 -14.77
N SER A 157 4.91 -2.68 -15.67
CA SER A 157 5.98 -1.70 -15.81
C SER A 157 6.11 -0.71 -14.65
N ASP A 158 5.18 -0.74 -13.69
CA ASP A 158 5.26 0.06 -12.47
C ASP A 158 6.08 -0.65 -11.37
N LEU A 159 6.40 -1.94 -11.59
CA LEU A 159 7.30 -2.75 -10.77
C LEU A 159 8.55 -3.07 -11.58
N VAL A 160 9.63 -2.32 -11.36
CA VAL A 160 10.84 -2.42 -12.17
C VAL A 160 12.10 -2.70 -11.35
N THR A 161 13.14 -3.17 -12.04
CA THR A 161 14.47 -3.38 -11.46
C THR A 161 15.47 -2.49 -12.16
N GLN A 162 16.40 -1.90 -11.42
CA GLN A 162 17.49 -1.09 -11.95
C GLN A 162 18.83 -1.69 -11.53
N SER A 163 19.57 -2.16 -12.46
CA SER A 163 20.96 -2.66 -12.49
C SER A 163 21.08 -3.89 -13.36
N ASP A 164 22.22 -4.08 -14.02
CA ASP A 164 22.58 -5.27 -14.77
C ASP A 164 22.71 -6.51 -13.85
N ALA A 165 22.86 -6.32 -12.55
CA ALA A 165 22.88 -7.40 -11.56
C ALA A 165 21.63 -8.30 -11.61
N PHE A 166 20.50 -7.76 -12.06
CA PHE A 166 19.25 -8.52 -12.21
C PHE A 166 19.17 -9.36 -13.50
N ASP A 167 20.11 -9.25 -14.43
CA ASP A 167 20.02 -9.93 -15.73
C ASP A 167 20.08 -11.47 -15.61
N LYS A 168 20.70 -11.97 -14.55
CA LYS A 168 20.76 -13.40 -14.21
C LYS A 168 19.54 -13.92 -13.44
N CYS A 169 18.59 -13.05 -13.09
CA CYS A 169 17.44 -13.40 -12.29
C CYS A 169 16.17 -13.49 -13.16
N THR A 170 15.30 -14.43 -12.83
CA THR A 170 13.94 -14.45 -13.37
C THR A 170 13.06 -13.49 -12.58
N LYS A 171 12.29 -12.65 -13.29
CA LYS A 171 11.41 -11.62 -12.71
C LYS A 171 9.98 -11.86 -13.16
N THR A 172 9.03 -11.86 -12.23
CA THR A 172 7.60 -12.05 -12.51
C THR A 172 6.77 -11.11 -11.64
N VAL A 173 5.81 -10.43 -12.23
CA VAL A 173 4.81 -9.68 -11.46
C VAL A 173 3.67 -10.64 -11.10
N LEU A 174 3.47 -10.83 -9.81
CA LEU A 174 2.36 -11.63 -9.27
C LEU A 174 1.19 -10.69 -8.98
N ARG A 175 0.07 -10.91 -9.68
CA ARG A 175 -1.20 -10.20 -9.46
C ARG A 175 -2.23 -11.18 -8.94
N PRO A 176 -2.53 -11.13 -7.64
CA PRO A 176 -3.52 -12.02 -7.04
C PRO A 176 -4.92 -11.75 -7.61
N ASP A 177 -5.68 -12.81 -7.87
CA ASP A 177 -7.09 -12.70 -8.22
C ASP A 177 -7.92 -12.63 -6.93
N ALA A 178 -8.60 -11.50 -6.71
CA ALA A 178 -9.37 -11.27 -5.50
C ALA A 178 -10.52 -12.26 -5.34
N ASP A 179 -11.19 -12.64 -6.44
CA ASP A 179 -12.32 -13.59 -6.39
C ASP A 179 -11.84 -15.00 -6.07
N GLU A 180 -10.69 -15.41 -6.60
CA GLU A 180 -10.04 -16.70 -6.28
C GLU A 180 -9.64 -16.75 -4.81
N ILE A 181 -8.95 -15.72 -4.30
CA ILE A 181 -8.54 -15.60 -2.89
C ILE A 181 -9.76 -15.69 -1.96
N LEU A 182 -10.82 -14.93 -2.27
CA LEU A 182 -12.03 -14.91 -1.45
C LEU A 182 -12.72 -16.28 -1.45
N SER A 183 -12.75 -16.99 -2.60
CA SER A 183 -13.38 -18.29 -2.72
C SER A 183 -12.62 -19.40 -1.99
N GLU A 184 -11.29 -19.39 -2.07
CA GLU A 184 -10.43 -20.42 -1.45
C GLU A 184 -10.31 -20.24 0.06
N ASN A 185 -10.41 -18.99 0.54
CA ASN A 185 -10.17 -18.66 1.93
C ASN A 185 -11.44 -18.25 2.70
N ALA A 186 -12.64 -18.47 2.16
CA ALA A 186 -13.90 -17.96 2.70
C ALA A 186 -14.11 -18.22 4.21
N ASN A 187 -13.62 -19.33 4.74
CA ASN A 187 -13.76 -19.69 6.15
C ASN A 187 -12.67 -19.05 7.04
N SER A 188 -11.45 -18.89 6.53
CA SER A 188 -10.32 -18.30 7.26
C SER A 188 -10.31 -16.77 7.18
N LEU A 189 -10.83 -16.20 6.09
CA LEU A 189 -10.90 -14.75 5.91
C LEU A 189 -11.79 -14.06 6.95
N THR A 190 -12.86 -14.71 7.37
CA THR A 190 -13.76 -14.15 8.40
C THR A 190 -13.02 -14.01 9.74
N ASP A 191 -12.26 -15.02 10.14
CA ASP A 191 -11.51 -15.00 11.39
C ASP A 191 -10.28 -14.07 11.29
N ALA A 192 -9.56 -14.10 10.17
CA ALA A 192 -8.40 -13.24 9.93
C ALA A 192 -8.80 -11.76 9.84
N PHE A 193 -9.91 -11.44 9.16
CA PHE A 193 -10.41 -10.06 9.05
C PHE A 193 -10.69 -9.43 10.41
N PHE A 194 -11.18 -10.22 11.37
CA PHE A 194 -11.50 -9.70 12.69
C PHE A 194 -10.33 -9.76 13.68
N ASN A 195 -9.37 -10.66 13.49
CA ASN A 195 -8.30 -10.91 14.45
C ASN A 195 -6.93 -10.38 13.99
N ASP A 196 -6.60 -10.46 12.71
CA ASP A 196 -5.35 -9.93 12.14
C ASP A 196 -5.51 -9.59 10.66
N PRO A 197 -5.90 -8.34 10.34
CA PRO A 197 -6.03 -7.87 8.95
C PRO A 197 -4.69 -7.83 8.20
N THR A 198 -3.55 -7.87 8.90
CA THR A 198 -2.21 -7.80 8.31
C THR A 198 -1.94 -8.97 7.37
N ASP A 199 -2.33 -10.18 7.75
CA ASP A 199 -2.14 -11.37 6.92
C ASP A 199 -3.02 -11.34 5.68
N MET A 200 -4.17 -10.68 5.74
CA MET A 200 -5.08 -10.55 4.61
C MET A 200 -4.53 -9.62 3.53
N SER A 201 -3.98 -8.46 3.90
CA SER A 201 -3.45 -7.49 2.92
C SER A 201 -2.32 -8.09 2.09
N LYS A 202 -1.50 -8.98 2.67
CA LYS A 202 -0.46 -9.75 1.97
C LYS A 202 -1.00 -10.60 0.82
N LEU A 203 -2.20 -11.17 0.97
CA LEU A 203 -2.81 -12.04 -0.04
C LEU A 203 -3.23 -11.26 -1.28
N PHE A 204 -3.74 -10.03 -1.10
CA PHE A 204 -4.24 -9.19 -2.19
C PHE A 204 -3.17 -8.32 -2.84
N ALA A 205 -1.97 -8.24 -2.25
CA ALA A 205 -0.91 -7.37 -2.73
C ALA A 205 -0.29 -7.85 -4.04
N THR A 206 -0.19 -6.96 -5.03
CA THR A 206 0.65 -7.17 -6.21
C THR A 206 2.13 -7.13 -5.80
N LYS A 207 2.93 -8.08 -6.27
CA LYS A 207 4.34 -8.24 -5.89
C LYS A 207 5.24 -8.47 -7.09
N LEU A 208 6.47 -8.01 -6.99
CA LEU A 208 7.55 -8.41 -7.88
C LEU A 208 8.25 -9.63 -7.26
N ASP A 209 8.16 -10.77 -7.93
CA ASP A 209 8.81 -12.03 -7.58
C ASP A 209 10.11 -12.15 -8.37
N ILE A 210 11.23 -12.37 -7.68
CA ILE A 210 12.57 -12.46 -8.27
C ILE A 210 13.24 -13.74 -7.79
N LYS A 211 13.73 -14.54 -8.74
CA LYS A 211 14.51 -15.75 -8.47
C LYS A 211 15.88 -15.61 -9.12
N CYS A 212 16.92 -15.66 -8.29
CA CYS A 212 18.33 -15.55 -8.70
C CYS A 212 19.08 -16.84 -8.33
N ASP A 213 19.89 -17.32 -9.26
CA ASP A 213 20.77 -18.50 -9.07
C ASP A 213 22.02 -18.15 -8.27
#